data_bccf6e3269f031335e52919f63f80c1a
#
_entry.id   bccf6e3269f031335e52919f63f80c1a
#
_cell.length_a   1.000
_cell.length_b   1.000
_cell.length_c   1.000
_cell.angle_alpha   90.00
_cell.angle_beta   90.00
_cell.angle_gamma   90.00
#
_symmetry.space_group_name_H-M   'P 1'
#
loop_
_entity.id
_entity.type
_entity.pdbx_description
1 polymer ?
#
loop_
_entity_poly.entity_id
_entity_poly.type
_entity_poly.pdbx_seq_one_letter_code
_entity_poly.pdbx_strand_id
1 'polypeptide(L)'
;MPLNRKIGYVNLSTGEIEAKPIPRELRKKYIGGRGLDMYLLYNHTEPGIDALGPDNVAIISAGLLSATLSSASARTHVAAKSPLTGAVGSTNMGGFFAPEMTWAGFHHLLLKGQAEEPVYIWVNDGKIEIRDASHLWGLSTRDTQHALQEELGPEVQVLTIGPAGENLVRYANIMNGMKNAGGRSGLGAVLGSKKVKAIAARGTMDVEIRYPEEALEYDYEVIKHIAGTKFAQIMGKYGTMFIQSVTNSTGLVRTRNFQHNQLLDAEPIECEHIEEYTFGTVGCLGCTIHCRHRYLVDGIYDEGPEYTAQGAFGWEVGCNDFETVLMGNHLVNHYGVDILEIGSMMGWAFELYEKGILTDEDTGGLKLEWGNTATVLELIRQIAFREGIGDILAEGPLRAAAKIGKDSLKYNINVKGMSNLHSDERPTPALALGIATGTRGSDHLRSRPAIDLYHLPVPVLEQVYNNPVKYEGKFTSDYRDYEGKPWQVLWQEMMYMAIDCAGVCKYHCVFLSPNLMNFEHISKFLHY
;
A
#
# COMPACT_ATOMS: atom_id res chain seq x y z
N MET A 1 12.75 -22.00 -10.54
CA MET A 1 12.86 -21.18 -9.30
C MET A 1 14.25 -20.61 -9.17
N PRO A 2 14.44 -19.30 -9.02
CA PRO A 2 15.77 -18.72 -8.81
C PRO A 2 16.47 -19.35 -7.60
N LEU A 3 17.71 -19.79 -7.79
CA LEU A 3 18.41 -20.63 -6.82
C LEU A 3 19.25 -19.84 -5.81
N ASN A 4 19.72 -18.64 -6.19
CA ASN A 4 20.67 -17.82 -5.40
C ASN A 4 19.99 -16.78 -4.50
N ARG A 5 19.19 -17.24 -3.49
CA ARG A 5 18.41 -16.33 -2.66
C ARG A 5 18.98 -16.24 -1.25
N LYS A 6 19.18 -15.01 -0.77
CA LYS A 6 19.74 -14.73 0.56
C LYS A 6 18.80 -13.83 1.38
N ILE A 7 18.91 -13.99 2.70
CA ILE A 7 18.40 -13.05 3.71
C ILE A 7 19.60 -12.29 4.26
N GLY A 8 19.54 -10.97 4.24
CA GLY A 8 20.46 -10.11 4.99
C GLY A 8 19.89 -9.83 6.37
N TYR A 9 20.59 -10.21 7.42
CA TYR A 9 20.28 -9.89 8.80
C TYR A 9 21.13 -8.70 9.22
N VAL A 10 20.48 -7.63 9.67
CA VAL A 10 21.14 -6.38 10.07
C VAL A 10 20.73 -6.05 11.50
N ASN A 11 21.67 -6.02 12.40
CA ASN A 11 21.48 -5.56 13.77
C ASN A 11 21.94 -4.10 13.88
N LEU A 12 20.98 -3.19 13.94
CA LEU A 12 21.24 -1.75 13.95
C LEU A 12 21.90 -1.27 15.26
N SER A 13 21.69 -2.01 16.37
CA SER A 13 22.29 -1.62 17.67
C SER A 13 23.75 -2.04 17.82
N THR A 14 24.17 -3.11 17.14
CA THR A 14 25.55 -3.62 17.21
C THR A 14 26.35 -3.36 15.95
N GLY A 15 25.70 -2.99 14.84
CA GLY A 15 26.32 -2.87 13.52
C GLY A 15 26.64 -4.20 12.84
N GLU A 16 26.21 -5.34 13.44
CA GLU A 16 26.48 -6.66 12.89
C GLU A 16 25.60 -6.94 11.67
N ILE A 17 26.23 -7.47 10.60
CA ILE A 17 25.57 -7.82 9.35
C ILE A 17 25.92 -9.27 9.00
N GLU A 18 24.91 -10.08 8.75
CA GLU A 18 25.07 -11.47 8.33
C GLU A 18 24.19 -11.76 7.11
N ALA A 19 24.72 -12.50 6.13
CA ALA A 19 23.98 -12.93 4.95
C ALA A 19 23.89 -14.47 4.91
N LYS A 20 22.66 -15.00 4.86
CA LYS A 20 22.41 -16.45 4.82
C LYS A 20 21.58 -16.84 3.60
N PRO A 21 21.89 -17.99 2.94
CA PRO A 21 21.02 -18.52 1.91
C PRO A 21 19.65 -18.91 2.50
N ILE A 22 18.57 -18.73 1.73
CA ILE A 22 17.24 -19.17 2.14
C ILE A 22 17.16 -20.70 1.99
N PRO A 23 16.89 -21.46 3.06
CA PRO A 23 16.75 -22.91 3.00
C PRO A 23 15.68 -23.34 1.99
N ARG A 24 15.97 -24.38 1.20
CA ARG A 24 15.04 -24.88 0.18
C ARG A 24 13.67 -25.26 0.75
N GLU A 25 13.63 -25.83 1.96
CA GLU A 25 12.38 -26.24 2.60
C GLU A 25 11.51 -25.03 2.99
N LEU A 26 12.11 -23.93 3.41
CA LEU A 26 11.37 -22.68 3.67
C LEU A 26 10.78 -22.11 2.37
N ARG A 27 11.56 -22.16 1.27
CA ARG A 27 11.06 -21.71 -0.05
C ARG A 27 9.89 -22.54 -0.55
N LYS A 28 9.94 -23.87 -0.37
CA LYS A 28 8.84 -24.76 -0.75
C LYS A 28 7.58 -24.50 0.07
N LYS A 29 7.72 -24.20 1.37
CA LYS A 29 6.61 -24.04 2.30
C LYS A 29 6.01 -22.64 2.22
N TYR A 30 6.82 -21.60 2.12
CA TYR A 30 6.40 -20.19 2.23
C TYR A 30 6.57 -19.40 0.93
N ILE A 31 7.09 -20.00 -0.13
CA ILE A 31 7.31 -19.43 -1.46
C ILE A 31 8.36 -18.30 -1.43
N GLY A 32 8.02 -17.11 -0.97
CA GLY A 32 8.83 -15.89 -0.87
C GLY A 32 7.96 -14.72 -0.41
N GLY A 33 8.45 -13.48 -0.57
CA GLY A 33 7.70 -12.27 -0.26
C GLY A 33 6.93 -12.39 1.06
N ARG A 34 5.64 -12.06 1.04
CA ARG A 34 4.77 -12.07 2.23
C ARG A 34 4.79 -13.38 3.01
N GLY A 35 4.82 -14.53 2.34
CA GLY A 35 4.77 -15.83 3.02
C GLY A 35 5.99 -16.07 3.90
N LEU A 36 7.18 -15.83 3.37
CA LEU A 36 8.43 -15.96 4.12
C LEU A 36 8.59 -14.84 5.16
N ASP A 37 8.12 -13.63 4.86
CA ASP A 37 8.13 -12.53 5.83
C ASP A 37 7.29 -12.83 7.07
N MET A 38 6.13 -13.47 6.91
CA MET A 38 5.31 -13.89 8.06
C MET A 38 6.02 -14.95 8.90
N TYR A 39 6.72 -15.90 8.27
CA TYR A 39 7.53 -16.88 8.98
C TYR A 39 8.68 -16.21 9.75
N LEU A 40 9.40 -15.29 9.11
CA LEU A 40 10.49 -14.54 9.76
C LEU A 40 9.97 -13.68 10.90
N LEU A 41 8.88 -12.94 10.69
CA LEU A 41 8.27 -12.12 11.74
C LEU A 41 7.89 -12.94 12.96
N TYR A 42 7.22 -14.08 12.76
CA TYR A 42 6.81 -14.98 13.84
C TYR A 42 8.00 -15.52 14.65
N ASN A 43 9.12 -15.83 13.98
CA ASN A 43 10.29 -16.44 14.64
C ASN A 43 11.27 -15.42 15.24
N HIS A 44 11.13 -14.13 14.91
CA HIS A 44 12.02 -13.06 15.38
C HIS A 44 11.33 -12.01 16.25
N THR A 45 10.05 -12.23 16.60
CA THR A 45 9.25 -11.29 17.38
C THR A 45 8.61 -12.00 18.57
N GLU A 46 8.86 -11.53 19.78
CA GLU A 46 8.22 -12.07 20.98
C GLU A 46 6.82 -11.46 21.20
N PRO A 47 5.90 -12.18 21.86
CA PRO A 47 4.61 -11.63 22.26
C PRO A 47 4.77 -10.41 23.18
N GLY A 48 3.92 -9.39 22.98
CA GLY A 48 3.84 -8.24 23.88
C GLY A 48 4.87 -7.13 23.63
N ILE A 49 5.78 -7.26 22.67
CA ILE A 49 6.76 -6.19 22.37
C ILE A 49 6.08 -4.88 21.98
N ASP A 50 6.74 -3.75 22.23
CA ASP A 50 6.34 -2.46 21.67
C ASP A 50 6.62 -2.42 20.17
N ALA A 51 5.62 -1.99 19.38
CA ALA A 51 5.75 -1.89 17.94
C ALA A 51 6.77 -0.84 17.47
N LEU A 52 7.06 0.18 18.29
CA LEU A 52 8.08 1.20 18.06
C LEU A 52 9.38 0.94 18.85
N GLY A 53 9.45 -0.16 19.59
CA GLY A 53 10.62 -0.56 20.34
C GLY A 53 11.68 -1.27 19.47
N PRO A 54 12.92 -1.40 20.01
CA PRO A 54 14.04 -2.05 19.32
C PRO A 54 13.80 -3.55 19.04
N ASP A 55 12.96 -4.22 19.83
CA ASP A 55 12.66 -5.64 19.70
C ASP A 55 11.72 -5.98 18.53
N ASN A 56 10.99 -4.99 18.01
CA ASN A 56 10.27 -5.18 16.76
C ASN A 56 11.25 -5.33 15.60
N VAL A 57 10.98 -6.24 14.69
CA VAL A 57 11.78 -6.38 13.47
C VAL A 57 11.06 -5.73 12.29
N ALA A 58 11.82 -5.16 11.36
CA ALA A 58 11.32 -4.73 10.06
C ALA A 58 11.90 -5.66 8.98
N ILE A 59 11.03 -6.30 8.20
CA ILE A 59 11.42 -7.24 7.15
C ILE A 59 11.03 -6.63 5.82
N ILE A 60 11.98 -6.47 4.93
CA ILE A 60 11.81 -5.94 3.57
C ILE A 60 12.11 -7.06 2.60
N SER A 61 11.22 -7.33 1.65
CA SER A 61 11.40 -8.45 0.73
C SER A 61 10.97 -8.17 -0.70
N ALA A 62 11.60 -8.87 -1.62
CA ALA A 62 11.16 -9.06 -2.99
C ALA A 62 10.29 -10.32 -3.09
N GLY A 63 9.26 -10.28 -3.93
CA GLY A 63 8.53 -11.49 -4.24
C GLY A 63 9.35 -12.52 -5.03
N LEU A 64 8.87 -13.76 -5.09
CA LEU A 64 9.63 -14.86 -5.68
C LEU A 64 9.96 -14.66 -7.17
N LEU A 65 9.07 -14.01 -7.91
CA LEU A 65 9.23 -13.73 -9.34
C LEU A 65 9.91 -12.39 -9.64
N SER A 66 10.30 -11.63 -8.60
CA SER A 66 10.94 -10.33 -8.79
C SER A 66 12.27 -10.47 -9.53
N ALA A 67 12.52 -9.58 -10.48
CA ALA A 67 13.68 -9.57 -11.37
C ALA A 67 13.81 -10.79 -12.31
N THR A 68 12.74 -11.59 -12.45
CA THR A 68 12.63 -12.64 -13.48
C THR A 68 11.96 -12.10 -14.75
N LEU A 69 11.67 -12.98 -15.70
CA LEU A 69 10.93 -12.65 -16.93
C LEU A 69 9.40 -12.56 -16.73
N SER A 70 8.91 -12.69 -15.49
CA SER A 70 7.48 -12.53 -15.20
C SER A 70 7.08 -11.06 -15.17
N SER A 71 6.12 -10.68 -16.00
CA SER A 71 5.59 -9.32 -16.05
C SER A 71 4.97 -8.88 -14.74
N ALA A 72 5.02 -7.57 -14.47
CA ALA A 72 4.45 -6.92 -13.28
C ALA A 72 4.88 -7.51 -11.92
N SER A 73 6.06 -8.15 -11.84
CA SER A 73 6.57 -8.83 -10.63
C SER A 73 7.55 -7.98 -9.80
N ALA A 74 7.44 -6.65 -9.88
CA ALA A 74 8.33 -5.71 -9.20
C ALA A 74 7.87 -5.31 -7.79
N ARG A 75 7.06 -6.14 -7.11
CA ARG A 75 6.51 -5.77 -5.81
C ARG A 75 7.50 -5.99 -4.67
N THR A 76 7.70 -4.92 -3.88
CA THR A 76 8.36 -4.97 -2.57
C THR A 76 7.32 -5.21 -1.50
N HIS A 77 7.57 -6.16 -0.61
CA HIS A 77 6.73 -6.38 0.57
C HIS A 77 7.51 -5.97 1.83
N VAL A 78 6.81 -5.38 2.82
CA VAL A 78 7.39 -5.05 4.12
C VAL A 78 6.48 -5.58 5.23
N ALA A 79 7.08 -6.17 6.26
CA ALA A 79 6.38 -6.70 7.43
C ALA A 79 7.04 -6.29 8.74
N ALA A 80 6.21 -5.99 9.75
CA ALA A 80 6.60 -5.74 11.14
C ALA A 80 5.38 -5.84 12.05
N LYS A 81 5.52 -5.72 13.36
CA LYS A 81 4.38 -5.42 14.23
C LYS A 81 3.91 -3.99 13.98
N SER A 82 2.62 -3.80 13.72
CA SER A 82 2.01 -2.50 13.39
C SER A 82 1.92 -1.58 14.62
N PRO A 83 2.43 -0.34 14.57
CA PRO A 83 2.22 0.63 15.64
C PRO A 83 0.79 1.19 15.67
N LEU A 84 0.04 1.08 14.56
CA LEU A 84 -1.34 1.52 14.48
C LEU A 84 -2.28 0.53 15.15
N THR A 85 -2.21 -0.75 14.74
CA THR A 85 -3.18 -1.79 15.14
C THR A 85 -2.69 -2.69 16.26
N GLY A 86 -1.38 -2.73 16.54
CA GLY A 86 -0.77 -3.71 17.45
C GLY A 86 -0.73 -5.15 16.91
N ALA A 87 -1.33 -5.39 15.75
CA ALA A 87 -1.34 -6.67 15.03
C ALA A 87 -0.18 -6.78 14.03
N VAL A 88 -0.22 -7.82 13.19
CA VAL A 88 0.74 -7.97 12.08
C VAL A 88 0.56 -6.84 11.08
N GLY A 89 1.58 -6.02 10.92
CA GLY A 89 1.71 -5.04 9.84
C GLY A 89 2.28 -5.69 8.60
N SER A 90 1.72 -5.36 7.45
CA SER A 90 2.11 -5.94 6.17
C SER A 90 1.72 -5.00 5.04
N THR A 91 2.67 -4.59 4.23
CA THR A 91 2.42 -3.71 3.08
C THR A 91 3.09 -4.22 1.83
N ASN A 92 2.58 -3.81 0.66
CA ASN A 92 3.09 -4.25 -0.64
C ASN A 92 3.04 -3.07 -1.63
N MET A 93 4.18 -2.68 -2.17
CA MET A 93 4.32 -1.52 -3.06
C MET A 93 4.98 -1.90 -4.38
N GLY A 94 4.68 -1.14 -5.44
CA GLY A 94 5.30 -1.27 -6.74
C GLY A 94 6.62 -0.51 -6.85
N GLY A 95 7.03 -0.21 -8.07
CA GLY A 95 8.24 0.55 -8.37
C GLY A 95 9.35 -0.31 -8.95
N PHE A 96 10.58 -0.05 -8.55
CA PHE A 96 11.79 -0.69 -9.09
C PHE A 96 12.71 -1.26 -8.01
N PHE A 97 12.42 -1.02 -6.72
CA PHE A 97 13.31 -1.39 -5.61
C PHE A 97 13.49 -2.91 -5.45
N ALA A 98 12.40 -3.69 -5.50
CA ALA A 98 12.50 -5.13 -5.32
C ALA A 98 13.38 -5.81 -6.38
N PRO A 99 13.28 -5.47 -7.67
CA PRO A 99 14.24 -5.95 -8.68
C PRO A 99 15.69 -5.57 -8.38
N GLU A 100 15.99 -4.34 -8.04
CA GLU A 100 17.36 -3.90 -7.72
C GLU A 100 17.93 -4.63 -6.50
N MET A 101 17.15 -4.81 -5.46
CA MET A 101 17.54 -5.60 -4.29
C MET A 101 17.82 -7.07 -4.67
N THR A 102 17.01 -7.61 -5.59
CA THR A 102 17.18 -8.98 -6.10
C THR A 102 18.47 -9.10 -6.93
N TRP A 103 18.72 -8.18 -7.85
CA TRP A 103 19.95 -8.11 -8.62
C TRP A 103 21.18 -7.80 -7.75
N ALA A 104 20.99 -7.16 -6.59
CA ALA A 104 22.04 -7.03 -5.58
C ALA A 104 22.29 -8.32 -4.77
N GLY A 105 21.57 -9.43 -5.07
CA GLY A 105 21.77 -10.75 -4.47
C GLY A 105 20.95 -11.01 -3.20
N PHE A 106 20.03 -10.13 -2.83
CA PHE A 106 19.20 -10.28 -1.63
C PHE A 106 17.70 -10.31 -1.96
N HIS A 107 16.98 -11.20 -1.30
CA HIS A 107 15.52 -11.30 -1.44
C HIS A 107 14.77 -10.84 -0.20
N HIS A 108 15.44 -10.88 0.95
CA HIS A 108 14.90 -10.41 2.23
C HIS A 108 16.00 -9.68 2.99
N LEU A 109 15.62 -8.59 3.65
CA LEU A 109 16.40 -7.90 4.66
C LEU A 109 15.61 -7.94 5.96
N LEU A 110 16.24 -8.34 7.05
CA LEU A 110 15.66 -8.33 8.39
C LEU A 110 16.45 -7.33 9.23
N LEU A 111 15.81 -6.22 9.61
CA LEU A 111 16.38 -5.16 10.43
C LEU A 111 15.92 -5.34 11.87
N LYS A 112 16.85 -5.52 12.79
CA LYS A 112 16.63 -5.66 14.23
C LYS A 112 17.38 -4.57 14.99
N GLY A 113 16.92 -4.26 16.21
CA GLY A 113 17.53 -3.22 17.04
C GLY A 113 17.13 -1.81 16.60
N GLN A 114 17.91 -0.84 17.04
CA GLN A 114 17.75 0.58 16.78
C GLN A 114 19.12 1.24 16.68
N ALA A 115 19.35 2.07 15.68
CA ALA A 115 20.59 2.84 15.54
C ALA A 115 20.63 4.00 16.56
N GLU A 116 21.83 4.42 16.96
CA GLU A 116 22.02 5.58 17.84
C GLU A 116 21.76 6.89 17.10
N GLU A 117 22.20 6.98 15.84
CA GLU A 117 22.01 8.12 14.94
C GLU A 117 21.28 7.69 13.68
N PRO A 118 20.73 8.63 12.88
CA PRO A 118 20.06 8.31 11.61
C PRO A 118 20.99 7.57 10.65
N VAL A 119 20.49 6.46 10.09
CA VAL A 119 21.23 5.64 9.13
C VAL A 119 20.41 5.34 7.88
N TYR A 120 21.11 5.02 6.79
CA TYR A 120 20.53 4.31 5.67
C TYR A 120 21.24 2.97 5.41
N ILE A 121 20.52 2.02 4.85
CA ILE A 121 21.08 0.71 4.50
C ILE A 121 21.43 0.74 3.01
N TRP A 122 22.69 0.47 2.67
CA TRP A 122 23.16 0.34 1.30
C TRP A 122 23.31 -1.13 0.92
N VAL A 123 22.62 -1.55 -0.14
CA VAL A 123 22.62 -2.93 -0.64
C VAL A 123 23.15 -2.92 -2.07
N ASN A 124 24.32 -3.53 -2.28
CA ASN A 124 24.97 -3.56 -3.58
C ASN A 124 25.76 -4.84 -3.78
N ASP A 125 25.47 -5.60 -4.84
CA ASP A 125 26.21 -6.77 -5.35
C ASP A 125 26.79 -7.68 -4.25
N GLY A 126 25.91 -8.25 -3.46
CA GLY A 126 26.23 -9.21 -2.40
C GLY A 126 26.69 -8.59 -1.09
N LYS A 127 26.73 -7.25 -0.97
CA LYS A 127 27.14 -6.51 0.23
C LYS A 127 25.98 -5.72 0.81
N ILE A 128 25.99 -5.57 2.13
CA ILE A 128 25.10 -4.69 2.90
C ILE A 128 26.00 -3.81 3.77
N GLU A 129 25.70 -2.51 3.81
CA GLU A 129 26.40 -1.54 4.64
C GLU A 129 25.38 -0.69 5.39
N ILE A 130 25.72 -0.30 6.63
CA ILE A 130 25.01 0.72 7.40
C ILE A 130 25.80 2.01 7.23
N ARG A 131 25.16 3.06 6.72
CA ARG A 131 25.79 4.36 6.47
C ARG A 131 25.06 5.48 7.19
N ASP A 132 25.77 6.54 7.52
CA ASP A 132 25.19 7.74 8.13
C ASP A 132 24.15 8.39 7.22
N ALA A 133 23.01 8.77 7.81
CA ALA A 133 21.91 9.45 7.14
C ALA A 133 21.52 10.77 7.85
N SER A 134 22.41 11.33 8.68
CA SER A 134 22.13 12.58 9.42
C SER A 134 21.80 13.74 8.47
N HIS A 135 22.45 13.78 7.31
CA HIS A 135 22.22 14.79 6.27
C HIS A 135 20.87 14.60 5.51
N LEU A 136 20.24 13.43 5.64
CA LEU A 136 18.96 13.11 5.01
C LEU A 136 17.77 13.28 5.96
N TRP A 137 18.03 13.33 7.27
CA TRP A 137 16.96 13.42 8.27
C TRP A 137 16.27 14.78 8.19
N GLY A 138 14.94 14.78 8.18
CA GLY A 138 14.09 15.95 7.94
C GLY A 138 13.73 16.18 6.48
N LEU A 139 14.43 15.56 5.52
CA LEU A 139 14.10 15.66 4.10
C LEU A 139 12.80 14.90 3.79
N SER A 140 12.10 15.38 2.77
CA SER A 140 10.95 14.67 2.22
C SER A 140 11.35 13.32 1.60
N THR A 141 10.36 12.49 1.29
CA THR A 141 10.61 11.21 0.61
C THR A 141 11.29 11.38 -0.74
N ARG A 142 10.88 12.42 -1.49
CA ARG A 142 11.43 12.74 -2.82
C ARG A 142 12.85 13.26 -2.72
N ASP A 143 13.09 14.23 -1.83
CA ASP A 143 14.42 14.84 -1.69
C ASP A 143 15.43 13.83 -1.18
N THR A 144 15.02 12.92 -0.27
CA THR A 144 15.86 11.81 0.19
C THR A 144 16.28 10.88 -0.96
N GLN A 145 15.34 10.55 -1.86
CA GLN A 145 15.66 9.70 -3.02
C GLN A 145 16.63 10.40 -3.98
N HIS A 146 16.41 11.69 -4.25
CA HIS A 146 17.31 12.48 -5.10
C HIS A 146 18.71 12.58 -4.51
N ALA A 147 18.82 12.91 -3.22
CA ALA A 147 20.12 13.00 -2.53
C ALA A 147 20.89 11.67 -2.60
N LEU A 148 20.24 10.54 -2.36
CA LEU A 148 20.86 9.23 -2.48
C LEU A 148 21.19 8.84 -3.93
N GLN A 149 20.43 9.29 -4.91
CA GLN A 149 20.77 9.09 -6.32
C GLN A 149 21.96 9.96 -6.75
N GLU A 150 22.09 11.17 -6.22
CA GLU A 150 23.28 12.02 -6.42
C GLU A 150 24.53 11.40 -5.78
N GLU A 151 24.40 10.83 -4.57
CA GLU A 151 25.50 10.21 -3.82
C GLU A 151 25.96 8.87 -4.42
N LEU A 152 24.99 7.99 -4.78
CA LEU A 152 25.25 6.58 -5.12
C LEU A 152 25.12 6.26 -6.61
N GLY A 153 24.59 7.20 -7.40
CA GLY A 153 24.35 7.06 -8.84
C GLY A 153 22.85 7.06 -9.21
N PRO A 154 22.52 7.53 -10.42
CA PRO A 154 21.12 7.79 -10.84
C PRO A 154 20.26 6.52 -10.97
N GLU A 155 20.87 5.35 -11.05
CA GLU A 155 20.18 4.06 -11.21
C GLU A 155 19.76 3.45 -9.88
N VAL A 156 20.20 4.03 -8.74
CA VAL A 156 19.88 3.54 -7.40
C VAL A 156 18.38 3.67 -7.12
N GLN A 157 17.80 2.59 -6.61
CA GLN A 157 16.43 2.58 -6.15
C GLN A 157 16.37 2.69 -4.63
N VAL A 158 15.45 3.50 -4.14
CA VAL A 158 15.39 3.86 -2.73
C VAL A 158 14.00 3.58 -2.15
N LEU A 159 13.96 2.87 -1.02
CA LEU A 159 12.85 2.90 -0.08
C LEU A 159 13.15 3.93 0.98
N THR A 160 12.24 4.86 1.25
CA THR A 160 12.48 5.90 2.25
C THR A 160 11.23 6.23 3.05
N ILE A 161 11.45 6.76 4.25
CA ILE A 161 10.42 7.43 5.04
C ILE A 161 10.53 8.94 4.86
N GLY A 162 9.41 9.63 5.00
CA GLY A 162 9.36 11.08 5.09
C GLY A 162 9.30 11.57 6.55
N PRO A 163 9.08 12.89 6.75
CA PRO A 163 8.92 13.50 8.07
C PRO A 163 7.91 12.79 8.97
N ALA A 164 6.80 12.29 8.41
CA ALA A 164 5.81 11.56 9.19
C ALA A 164 6.37 10.28 9.83
N GLY A 165 7.27 9.56 9.14
CA GLY A 165 7.95 8.39 9.68
C GLY A 165 8.92 8.76 10.79
N GLU A 166 9.71 9.83 10.59
CA GLU A 166 10.64 10.37 11.57
C GLU A 166 9.94 10.86 12.84
N ASN A 167 8.77 11.48 12.69
CA ASN A 167 7.92 11.96 13.79
C ASN A 167 7.00 10.86 14.37
N LEU A 168 7.19 9.61 13.96
CA LEU A 168 6.45 8.46 14.47
C LEU A 168 4.93 8.59 14.34
N VAL A 169 4.44 9.19 13.25
CA VAL A 169 3.03 9.16 12.90
C VAL A 169 2.62 7.70 12.73
N ARG A 170 1.65 7.21 13.52
CA ARG A 170 1.39 5.77 13.63
C ARG A 170 0.87 5.10 12.35
N TYR A 171 0.59 5.89 11.34
CA TYR A 171 0.23 5.44 10.00
C TYR A 171 1.14 6.03 8.91
N ALA A 172 2.38 6.38 9.28
CA ALA A 172 3.41 6.73 8.31
C ALA A 172 3.70 5.55 7.37
N ASN A 173 3.95 5.86 6.10
CA ASN A 173 4.26 4.88 5.06
C ASN A 173 5.75 4.87 4.69
N ILE A 174 6.09 3.96 3.79
CA ILE A 174 7.40 3.84 3.14
C ILE A 174 7.19 4.11 1.65
N MET A 175 8.03 4.92 1.03
CA MET A 175 7.91 5.29 -0.39
C MET A 175 9.02 4.70 -1.25
N ASN A 176 8.66 4.28 -2.46
CA ASN A 176 9.60 4.00 -3.56
C ASN A 176 9.17 4.79 -4.80
N GLY A 177 10.04 5.65 -5.32
CA GLY A 177 9.66 6.65 -6.31
C GLY A 177 8.71 7.70 -5.72
N MET A 178 8.02 8.44 -6.56
CA MET A 178 7.14 9.52 -6.13
C MET A 178 5.82 9.02 -5.53
N LYS A 179 5.28 7.90 -6.03
CA LYS A 179 3.92 7.45 -5.73
C LYS A 179 3.80 6.05 -5.11
N ASN A 180 4.80 5.18 -5.26
CA ASN A 180 4.64 3.80 -4.80
C ASN A 180 4.75 3.72 -3.28
N ALA A 181 3.60 3.80 -2.62
CA ALA A 181 3.51 3.80 -1.16
C ALA A 181 3.35 2.39 -0.59
N GLY A 182 4.14 2.07 0.41
CA GLY A 182 3.92 0.99 1.35
C GLY A 182 2.97 1.45 2.45
N GLY A 183 1.72 1.75 2.07
CA GLY A 183 0.69 2.29 2.95
C GLY A 183 0.07 1.23 3.85
N ARG A 184 -0.82 1.70 4.72
CA ARG A 184 -1.47 0.98 5.81
C ARG A 184 -0.48 0.43 6.85
N SER A 185 -0.94 0.12 8.03
CA SER A 185 -0.20 -0.49 9.16
C SER A 185 0.91 0.35 9.80
N GLY A 186 1.31 1.51 9.26
CA GLY A 186 2.26 2.43 9.90
C GLY A 186 3.72 1.96 9.90
N LEU A 187 4.16 1.21 8.89
CA LEU A 187 5.50 0.63 8.88
C LEU A 187 6.61 1.68 8.64
N GLY A 188 6.28 2.86 8.13
CA GLY A 188 7.19 4.00 8.08
C GLY A 188 7.62 4.47 9.48
N ALA A 189 6.69 4.48 10.44
CA ALA A 189 7.01 4.81 11.84
C ALA A 189 7.90 3.74 12.50
N VAL A 190 7.81 2.46 12.08
CA VAL A 190 8.72 1.41 12.55
C VAL A 190 10.15 1.68 12.07
N LEU A 191 10.35 2.07 10.81
CA LEU A 191 11.68 2.47 10.33
C LEU A 191 12.17 3.75 11.03
N GLY A 192 11.29 4.73 11.22
CA GLY A 192 11.61 5.96 11.96
C GLY A 192 12.05 5.69 13.40
N SER A 193 11.34 4.81 14.13
CA SER A 193 11.73 4.41 15.49
C SER A 193 13.08 3.71 15.55
N LYS A 194 13.49 3.04 14.47
CA LYS A 194 14.81 2.41 14.31
C LYS A 194 15.89 3.38 13.82
N LYS A 195 15.53 4.64 13.57
CA LYS A 195 16.36 5.65 12.92
C LYS A 195 16.88 5.24 11.53
N VAL A 196 16.12 4.43 10.81
CA VAL A 196 16.41 4.06 9.41
C VAL A 196 15.67 5.01 8.49
N LYS A 197 16.39 5.96 7.91
CA LYS A 197 15.84 6.93 6.95
C LYS A 197 15.49 6.30 5.62
N ALA A 198 16.38 5.43 5.12
CA ALA A 198 16.22 4.83 3.81
C ALA A 198 16.90 3.45 3.71
N ILE A 199 16.51 2.71 2.68
CA ILE A 199 17.20 1.53 2.18
C ILE A 199 17.43 1.78 0.70
N ALA A 200 18.70 1.85 0.28
CA ALA A 200 19.10 2.06 -1.10
C ALA A 200 19.61 0.73 -1.68
N ALA A 201 19.25 0.44 -2.91
CA ALA A 201 19.67 -0.80 -3.59
C ALA A 201 20.11 -0.52 -5.03
N ARG A 202 21.19 -1.18 -5.44
CA ARG A 202 21.66 -1.28 -6.81
C ARG A 202 22.28 -2.65 -7.02
N GLY A 203 21.86 -3.34 -8.07
CA GLY A 203 22.35 -4.69 -8.37
C GLY A 203 22.72 -4.87 -9.82
N THR A 204 23.79 -5.64 -10.06
CA THR A 204 24.24 -6.04 -11.40
C THR A 204 24.35 -7.56 -11.54
N MET A 205 23.96 -8.32 -10.51
CA MET A 205 24.02 -9.79 -10.52
C MET A 205 22.82 -10.39 -11.25
N ASP A 206 23.04 -11.55 -11.86
CA ASP A 206 21.99 -12.29 -12.55
C ASP A 206 21.02 -13.00 -11.60
N VAL A 207 19.79 -13.19 -12.09
CA VAL A 207 18.79 -14.09 -11.49
C VAL A 207 18.70 -15.34 -12.35
N GLU A 208 19.01 -16.48 -11.74
CA GLU A 208 18.96 -17.77 -12.43
C GLU A 208 17.51 -18.20 -12.69
N ILE A 209 17.16 -18.39 -13.96
CA ILE A 209 15.85 -18.87 -14.42
C ILE A 209 16.07 -20.23 -15.07
N ARG A 210 15.28 -21.22 -14.67
CA ARG A 210 15.51 -22.61 -15.12
C ARG A 210 15.17 -22.84 -16.58
N TYR A 211 14.11 -22.23 -17.08
CA TYR A 211 13.61 -22.35 -18.44
C TYR A 211 13.35 -20.95 -19.02
N PRO A 212 14.41 -20.19 -19.35
CA PRO A 212 14.26 -18.77 -19.70
C PRO A 212 13.53 -18.53 -21.02
N GLU A 213 13.70 -19.39 -22.01
CA GLU A 213 13.04 -19.25 -23.31
C GLU A 213 11.54 -19.47 -23.19
N GLU A 214 11.13 -20.56 -22.53
CA GLU A 214 9.71 -20.88 -22.27
C GLU A 214 9.04 -19.84 -21.36
N ALA A 215 9.79 -19.33 -20.38
CA ALA A 215 9.32 -18.26 -19.51
C ALA A 215 9.05 -16.96 -20.29
N LEU A 216 9.95 -16.59 -21.19
CA LEU A 216 9.81 -15.39 -22.03
C LEU A 216 8.65 -15.52 -23.02
N GLU A 217 8.50 -16.66 -23.67
CA GLU A 217 7.40 -16.93 -24.59
C GLU A 217 6.06 -16.86 -23.89
N TYR A 218 5.96 -17.46 -22.70
CA TYR A 218 4.75 -17.43 -21.90
C TYR A 218 4.43 -16.03 -21.38
N ASP A 219 5.44 -15.26 -20.92
CA ASP A 219 5.24 -13.89 -20.48
C ASP A 219 4.73 -13.01 -21.61
N TYR A 220 5.23 -13.19 -22.83
CA TYR A 220 4.74 -12.47 -24.00
C TYR A 220 3.24 -12.72 -24.26
N GLU A 221 2.79 -13.97 -24.13
CA GLU A 221 1.37 -14.31 -24.25
C GLU A 221 0.54 -13.61 -23.17
N VAL A 222 1.00 -13.63 -21.92
CA VAL A 222 0.32 -12.99 -20.78
C VAL A 222 0.25 -11.47 -20.97
N ILE A 223 1.35 -10.83 -21.36
CA ILE A 223 1.43 -9.41 -21.68
C ILE A 223 0.38 -9.03 -22.75
N LYS A 224 0.38 -9.76 -23.85
CA LYS A 224 -0.53 -9.52 -24.97
C LYS A 224 -1.99 -9.66 -24.55
N HIS A 225 -2.29 -10.68 -23.74
CA HIS A 225 -3.64 -10.89 -23.21
C HIS A 225 -4.07 -9.73 -22.32
N ILE A 226 -3.26 -9.34 -21.33
CA ILE A 226 -3.60 -8.26 -20.37
C ILE A 226 -3.75 -6.92 -21.09
N ALA A 227 -2.79 -6.54 -21.93
CA ALA A 227 -2.82 -5.28 -22.68
C ALA A 227 -4.04 -5.15 -23.60
N GLY A 228 -4.56 -6.28 -24.11
CA GLY A 228 -5.76 -6.35 -24.93
C GLY A 228 -7.08 -6.16 -24.17
N THR A 229 -7.08 -6.19 -22.83
CA THR A 229 -8.30 -6.05 -22.03
C THR A 229 -8.77 -4.60 -21.93
N LYS A 230 -10.09 -4.39 -21.93
CA LYS A 230 -10.68 -3.07 -21.67
C LYS A 230 -10.26 -2.52 -20.31
N PHE A 231 -10.10 -3.40 -19.33
CA PHE A 231 -9.64 -3.04 -18.00
C PHE A 231 -8.25 -2.39 -18.03
N ALA A 232 -7.27 -2.99 -18.72
CA ALA A 232 -5.93 -2.43 -18.83
C ALA A 232 -5.93 -1.07 -19.57
N GLN A 233 -6.76 -0.92 -20.60
CA GLN A 233 -6.89 0.33 -21.36
C GLN A 233 -7.45 1.47 -20.49
N ILE A 234 -8.53 1.23 -19.73
CA ILE A 234 -9.13 2.22 -18.83
C ILE A 234 -8.17 2.55 -17.68
N MET A 235 -7.52 1.53 -17.10
CA MET A 235 -6.52 1.72 -16.05
C MET A 235 -5.30 2.52 -16.54
N GLY A 236 -4.87 2.31 -17.78
CA GLY A 236 -3.78 3.10 -18.37
C GLY A 236 -4.18 4.55 -18.66
N LYS A 237 -5.48 4.79 -18.93
CA LYS A 237 -6.00 6.13 -19.25
C LYS A 237 -6.29 6.97 -17.99
N TYR A 238 -6.87 6.40 -16.94
CA TYR A 238 -7.38 7.13 -15.78
C TYR A 238 -6.83 6.64 -14.43
N GLY A 239 -5.93 5.64 -14.41
CA GLY A 239 -5.54 4.97 -13.16
C GLY A 239 -6.76 4.33 -12.50
N THR A 240 -6.77 4.26 -11.17
CA THR A 240 -7.92 3.72 -10.43
C THR A 240 -9.06 4.73 -10.24
N MET A 241 -8.87 5.97 -10.62
CA MET A 241 -9.89 7.01 -10.45
C MET A 241 -11.18 6.72 -11.22
N PHE A 242 -11.13 5.98 -12.34
CA PHE A 242 -12.32 5.60 -13.10
C PHE A 242 -13.36 4.82 -12.26
N ILE A 243 -12.96 4.25 -11.12
CA ILE A 243 -13.86 3.50 -10.24
C ILE A 243 -14.90 4.43 -9.58
N GLN A 244 -14.61 5.72 -9.45
CA GLN A 244 -15.44 6.69 -8.75
C GLN A 244 -16.84 6.81 -9.37
N SER A 245 -17.00 6.90 -10.67
CA SER A 245 -18.31 7.03 -11.31
C SER A 245 -19.22 5.82 -11.03
N VAL A 246 -18.66 4.60 -11.08
CA VAL A 246 -19.36 3.37 -10.76
C VAL A 246 -19.72 3.30 -9.27
N THR A 247 -18.77 3.59 -8.38
CA THR A 247 -19.00 3.54 -6.93
C THR A 247 -19.97 4.62 -6.48
N ASN A 248 -19.93 5.81 -7.08
CA ASN A 248 -20.89 6.88 -6.77
C ASN A 248 -22.32 6.52 -7.20
N SER A 249 -22.48 5.97 -8.41
CA SER A 249 -23.80 5.55 -8.91
C SER A 249 -24.43 4.40 -8.11
N THR A 250 -23.60 3.58 -7.48
CA THR A 250 -24.05 2.40 -6.70
C THR A 250 -24.09 2.63 -5.19
N GLY A 251 -23.83 3.86 -4.73
CA GLY A 251 -23.91 4.20 -3.31
C GLY A 251 -22.74 3.64 -2.46
N LEU A 252 -21.57 3.48 -3.08
CA LEU A 252 -20.37 2.99 -2.39
C LEU A 252 -19.38 4.11 -2.02
N VAL A 253 -19.70 5.36 -2.25
CA VAL A 253 -18.83 6.50 -1.92
C VAL A 253 -19.08 6.94 -0.49
N ARG A 254 -18.07 6.83 0.37
CA ARG A 254 -18.12 7.28 1.76
C ARG A 254 -17.97 8.81 1.83
N THR A 255 -19.08 9.56 1.78
CA THR A 255 -19.06 11.02 1.79
C THR A 255 -19.23 11.56 3.21
N ARG A 256 -18.37 12.53 3.60
CA ARG A 256 -18.39 13.19 4.92
C ARG A 256 -18.46 12.17 6.07
N ASN A 257 -17.43 11.32 6.15
CA ASN A 257 -17.31 10.29 7.19
C ASN A 257 -18.55 9.38 7.33
N PHE A 258 -19.07 8.81 6.21
CA PHE A 258 -20.29 7.98 6.14
C PHE A 258 -21.61 8.68 6.44
N GLN A 259 -21.67 10.00 6.51
CA GLN A 259 -22.96 10.71 6.61
C GLN A 259 -23.80 10.51 5.36
N HIS A 260 -23.14 10.36 4.20
CA HIS A 260 -23.77 10.04 2.92
C HIS A 260 -22.98 8.94 2.20
N ASN A 261 -23.63 8.26 1.27
CA ASN A 261 -23.03 7.19 0.46
C ASN A 261 -22.91 7.56 -1.03
N GLN A 262 -23.17 8.81 -1.36
CA GLN A 262 -23.04 9.39 -2.69
C GLN A 262 -22.55 10.83 -2.59
N LEU A 263 -21.80 11.28 -3.58
CA LEU A 263 -21.44 12.67 -3.81
C LEU A 263 -22.36 13.20 -4.91
N LEU A 264 -23.24 14.14 -4.58
CA LEU A 264 -24.25 14.68 -5.51
C LEU A 264 -23.62 15.61 -6.58
N ASP A 265 -22.55 16.32 -6.20
CA ASP A 265 -21.80 17.21 -7.07
C ASP A 265 -20.41 16.59 -7.29
N ALA A 266 -20.36 15.52 -8.12
CA ALA A 266 -19.16 14.72 -8.32
C ALA A 266 -18.33 15.18 -9.52
N GLU A 267 -18.95 15.85 -10.49
CA GLU A 267 -18.33 16.21 -11.76
C GLU A 267 -16.98 16.91 -11.60
N PRO A 268 -16.79 17.90 -10.69
CA PRO A 268 -15.50 18.60 -10.57
C PRO A 268 -14.32 17.72 -10.13
N ILE A 269 -14.57 16.51 -9.62
CA ILE A 269 -13.51 15.58 -9.20
C ILE A 269 -13.57 14.23 -9.92
N GLU A 270 -14.25 14.16 -11.06
CA GLU A 270 -14.25 12.95 -11.91
C GLU A 270 -12.88 12.70 -12.56
N CYS A 271 -12.65 11.45 -12.96
CA CYS A 271 -11.33 11.02 -13.42
C CYS A 271 -10.87 11.68 -14.73
N GLU A 272 -11.81 12.21 -15.52
CA GLU A 272 -11.54 12.90 -16.79
C GLU A 272 -10.70 14.16 -16.60
N HIS A 273 -10.82 14.85 -15.47
CA HIS A 273 -10.05 16.05 -15.16
C HIS A 273 -8.54 15.81 -15.08
N ILE A 274 -8.08 14.57 -14.89
CA ILE A 274 -6.64 14.28 -14.89
C ILE A 274 -6.00 14.60 -16.26
N GLU A 275 -6.77 14.57 -17.35
CA GLU A 275 -6.27 14.86 -18.69
C GLU A 275 -5.81 16.33 -18.84
N GLU A 276 -6.35 17.23 -18.01
CA GLU A 276 -5.98 18.65 -18.02
C GLU A 276 -4.59 18.91 -17.38
N TYR A 277 -4.17 18.03 -16.46
CA TYR A 277 -2.94 18.17 -15.69
C TYR A 277 -1.84 17.22 -16.14
N THR A 278 -2.19 16.12 -16.82
CA THR A 278 -1.24 15.06 -17.15
C THR A 278 -0.46 15.34 -18.44
N PHE A 279 0.82 14.97 -18.43
CA PHE A 279 1.68 15.02 -19.63
C PHE A 279 2.36 13.67 -19.93
N GLY A 280 1.94 12.61 -19.28
CA GLY A 280 2.41 11.26 -19.54
C GLY A 280 2.00 10.26 -18.45
N THR A 281 2.30 8.99 -18.72
CA THR A 281 2.07 7.89 -17.77
C THR A 281 3.37 7.15 -17.49
N VAL A 282 3.42 6.42 -16.37
CA VAL A 282 4.57 5.61 -15.99
C VAL A 282 4.12 4.31 -15.33
N GLY A 283 4.83 3.21 -15.65
CA GLY A 283 4.64 1.90 -15.06
C GLY A 283 5.69 1.55 -14.02
N CYS A 284 5.44 0.48 -13.25
CA CYS A 284 6.48 -0.23 -12.51
C CYS A 284 7.31 -1.09 -13.48
N LEU A 285 8.42 -1.68 -13.03
CA LEU A 285 9.21 -2.56 -13.88
C LEU A 285 8.35 -3.72 -14.42
N GLY A 286 8.43 -3.97 -15.74
CA GLY A 286 7.67 -5.01 -16.41
C GLY A 286 6.15 -4.81 -16.44
N CYS A 287 5.65 -3.60 -16.19
CA CYS A 287 4.22 -3.31 -16.17
C CYS A 287 3.68 -2.91 -17.53
N THR A 288 2.58 -3.52 -17.96
CA THR A 288 1.90 -3.24 -19.23
C THR A 288 0.68 -2.31 -19.09
N ILE A 289 0.28 -1.97 -17.86
CA ILE A 289 -0.92 -1.16 -17.60
C ILE A 289 -0.60 0.32 -17.49
N HIS A 290 0.56 0.69 -16.92
CA HIS A 290 1.01 2.08 -16.76
C HIS A 290 -0.02 2.98 -16.05
N CYS A 291 -0.53 2.55 -14.91
CA CYS A 291 -1.64 3.19 -14.19
C CYS A 291 -1.30 4.49 -13.46
N ARG A 292 -0.05 4.98 -13.53
CA ARG A 292 0.36 6.23 -12.89
C ARG A 292 0.44 7.36 -13.89
N HIS A 293 -0.16 8.50 -13.55
CA HIS A 293 -0.07 9.74 -14.31
C HIS A 293 1.07 10.59 -13.76
N ARG A 294 1.77 11.25 -14.67
CA ARG A 294 2.68 12.36 -14.36
C ARG A 294 1.91 13.64 -14.55
N TYR A 295 1.73 14.41 -13.50
CA TYR A 295 0.94 15.64 -13.53
C TYR A 295 1.74 16.84 -13.06
N LEU A 296 1.28 18.02 -13.47
CA LEU A 296 1.78 19.31 -13.06
C LEU A 296 0.60 20.15 -12.54
N VAL A 297 0.69 20.62 -11.30
CA VAL A 297 -0.29 21.53 -10.67
C VAL A 297 0.48 22.61 -9.92
N ASP A 298 0.15 23.88 -10.11
CA ASP A 298 0.82 25.03 -9.49
C ASP A 298 2.36 24.99 -9.56
N GLY A 299 2.92 24.50 -10.68
CA GLY A 299 4.35 24.34 -10.86
C GLY A 299 4.97 23.14 -10.13
N ILE A 300 4.18 22.34 -9.44
CA ILE A 300 4.59 21.14 -8.73
C ILE A 300 4.39 19.92 -9.63
N TYR A 301 5.48 19.24 -9.92
CA TYR A 301 5.48 17.95 -10.61
C TYR A 301 5.30 16.81 -9.62
N ASP A 302 4.37 15.87 -9.89
CA ASP A 302 4.23 14.63 -9.12
C ASP A 302 3.61 13.50 -9.96
N GLU A 303 3.40 12.33 -9.31
CA GLU A 303 2.78 11.14 -9.89
C GLU A 303 1.52 10.72 -9.10
N GLY A 304 0.51 10.28 -9.82
CA GLY A 304 -0.80 9.89 -9.27
C GLY A 304 -1.93 10.62 -9.99
N PRO A 305 -3.02 10.99 -9.30
CA PRO A 305 -3.50 10.37 -8.06
C PRO A 305 -4.11 8.98 -8.29
N GLU A 306 -4.51 8.32 -7.22
CA GLU A 306 -5.33 7.12 -7.27
C GLU A 306 -6.75 7.43 -6.75
N TYR A 307 -7.70 6.51 -6.93
CA TYR A 307 -9.03 6.56 -6.33
C TYR A 307 -9.00 6.88 -4.81
N THR A 308 -7.99 6.41 -4.11
CA THR A 308 -7.82 6.67 -2.67
C THR A 308 -7.50 8.12 -2.35
N ALA A 309 -6.75 8.82 -3.20
CA ALA A 309 -6.48 10.26 -3.04
C ALA A 309 -7.72 11.08 -3.38
N GLN A 310 -8.41 10.72 -4.47
CA GLN A 310 -9.69 11.31 -4.86
C GLN A 310 -10.72 11.19 -3.72
N GLY A 311 -10.76 10.03 -3.03
CA GLY A 311 -11.58 9.81 -1.84
C GLY A 311 -11.17 10.64 -0.65
N ALA A 312 -9.90 10.56 -0.27
CA ALA A 312 -9.37 11.19 0.94
C ALA A 312 -9.53 12.72 0.95
N PHE A 313 -9.24 13.35 -0.19
CA PHE A 313 -9.19 14.81 -0.33
C PHE A 313 -10.39 15.38 -1.09
N GLY A 314 -11.27 14.50 -1.59
CA GLY A 314 -12.55 14.82 -2.19
C GLY A 314 -13.71 14.52 -1.25
N TRP A 315 -14.43 13.42 -1.51
CA TRP A 315 -15.71 13.15 -0.84
C TRP A 315 -15.63 12.87 0.66
N GLU A 316 -14.54 12.30 1.18
CA GLU A 316 -14.38 12.03 2.62
C GLU A 316 -14.43 13.32 3.44
N VAL A 317 -13.82 14.40 2.95
CA VAL A 317 -13.77 15.72 3.56
C VAL A 317 -14.77 16.72 2.96
N GLY A 318 -15.65 16.24 2.07
CA GLY A 318 -16.69 17.04 1.43
C GLY A 318 -16.17 18.09 0.45
N CYS A 319 -14.99 17.88 -0.12
CA CYS A 319 -14.37 18.76 -1.11
C CYS A 319 -14.70 18.25 -2.54
N ASN A 320 -14.91 19.17 -3.48
CA ASN A 320 -15.15 18.92 -4.89
C ASN A 320 -14.20 19.74 -5.80
N ASP A 321 -12.96 19.86 -5.37
CA ASP A 321 -11.90 20.58 -6.08
C ASP A 321 -10.77 19.62 -6.47
N PHE A 322 -10.51 19.45 -7.77
CA PHE A 322 -9.52 18.48 -8.27
C PHE A 322 -8.08 18.89 -7.95
N GLU A 323 -7.77 20.17 -7.91
CA GLU A 323 -6.43 20.65 -7.52
C GLU A 323 -6.12 20.30 -6.06
N THR A 324 -7.10 20.39 -5.16
CA THR A 324 -6.96 19.91 -3.77
C THR A 324 -6.66 18.43 -3.72
N VAL A 325 -7.25 17.60 -4.60
CA VAL A 325 -6.93 16.17 -4.69
C VAL A 325 -5.48 15.96 -5.13
N LEU A 326 -5.00 16.71 -6.14
CA LEU A 326 -3.62 16.62 -6.62
C LEU A 326 -2.61 17.10 -5.57
N MET A 327 -2.87 18.24 -4.93
CA MET A 327 -2.01 18.80 -3.88
C MET A 327 -1.99 17.92 -2.63
N GLY A 328 -3.14 17.40 -2.21
CA GLY A 328 -3.22 16.46 -1.10
C GLY A 328 -2.43 15.17 -1.38
N ASN A 329 -2.55 14.62 -2.61
CA ASN A 329 -1.75 13.49 -3.04
C ASN A 329 -0.23 13.80 -2.98
N HIS A 330 0.18 14.95 -3.47
CA HIS A 330 1.56 15.41 -3.39
C HIS A 330 2.06 15.44 -1.93
N LEU A 331 1.37 16.15 -1.06
CA LEU A 331 1.80 16.35 0.33
C LEU A 331 1.92 15.04 1.10
N VAL A 332 0.95 14.12 0.98
CA VAL A 332 1.00 12.85 1.72
C VAL A 332 2.10 11.92 1.23
N ASN A 333 2.38 11.91 -0.08
CA ASN A 333 3.51 11.16 -0.64
C ASN A 333 4.84 11.78 -0.22
N HIS A 334 4.94 13.10 -0.25
CA HIS A 334 6.12 13.87 0.11
C HIS A 334 6.48 13.74 1.60
N TYR A 335 5.46 13.75 2.49
CA TYR A 335 5.65 13.58 3.93
C TYR A 335 5.70 12.11 4.36
N GLY A 336 5.28 11.17 3.52
CA GLY A 336 5.29 9.75 3.83
C GLY A 336 4.14 9.33 4.75
N VAL A 337 2.89 9.69 4.42
CA VAL A 337 1.68 9.38 5.20
C VAL A 337 0.74 8.46 4.42
N ASP A 338 0.04 7.56 5.11
CA ASP A 338 -1.00 6.71 4.51
C ASP A 338 -2.23 7.52 4.13
N ILE A 339 -2.53 7.59 2.82
CA ILE A 339 -3.66 8.35 2.26
C ILE A 339 -5.00 7.90 2.84
N LEU A 340 -5.20 6.58 2.97
CA LEU A 340 -6.47 6.05 3.49
C LEU A 340 -6.69 6.41 4.96
N GLU A 341 -5.65 6.34 5.77
CA GLU A 341 -5.79 6.66 7.19
C GLU A 341 -5.94 8.15 7.42
N ILE A 342 -5.10 8.99 6.75
CA ILE A 342 -5.17 10.44 6.95
C ILE A 342 -6.50 11.02 6.48
N GLY A 343 -7.04 10.58 5.32
CA GLY A 343 -8.36 11.02 4.85
C GLY A 343 -9.47 10.67 5.84
N SER A 344 -9.47 9.43 6.36
CA SER A 344 -10.45 9.00 7.36
C SER A 344 -10.30 9.73 8.69
N MET A 345 -9.07 10.03 9.13
CA MET A 345 -8.83 10.81 10.35
C MET A 345 -9.31 12.26 10.19
N MET A 346 -9.10 12.86 9.01
CA MET A 346 -9.62 14.21 8.71
C MET A 346 -11.14 14.24 8.64
N GLY A 347 -11.78 13.32 7.91
CA GLY A 347 -13.23 13.23 7.84
C GLY A 347 -13.86 13.02 9.22
N TRP A 348 -13.25 12.17 10.05
CA TRP A 348 -13.66 12.00 11.44
C TRP A 348 -13.51 13.28 12.28
N ALA A 349 -12.39 13.99 12.16
CA ALA A 349 -12.16 15.25 12.87
C ALA A 349 -13.15 16.34 12.44
N PHE A 350 -13.48 16.41 11.14
CA PHE A 350 -14.49 17.36 10.62
C PHE A 350 -15.89 17.06 11.18
N GLU A 351 -16.29 15.79 11.28
CA GLU A 351 -17.55 15.42 11.92
C GLU A 351 -17.56 15.75 13.41
N LEU A 352 -16.46 15.51 14.12
CA LEU A 352 -16.36 15.89 15.54
C LEU A 352 -16.48 17.41 15.74
N TYR A 353 -15.91 18.19 14.84
CA TYR A 353 -16.01 19.64 14.86
C TYR A 353 -17.44 20.13 14.55
N GLU A 354 -18.08 19.60 13.52
CA GLU A 354 -19.48 19.85 13.18
C GLU A 354 -20.42 19.57 14.37
N LYS A 355 -20.13 18.54 15.15
CA LYS A 355 -20.91 18.16 16.34
C LYS A 355 -20.52 18.94 17.61
N GLY A 356 -19.56 19.85 17.54
CA GLY A 356 -19.07 20.61 18.69
C GLY A 356 -18.33 19.77 19.74
N ILE A 357 -17.87 18.58 19.37
CA ILE A 357 -16.99 17.73 20.20
C ILE A 357 -15.57 18.29 20.19
N LEU A 358 -15.08 18.68 19.01
CA LEU A 358 -13.92 19.53 18.83
C LEU A 358 -14.36 20.98 18.65
N THR A 359 -13.61 21.92 19.19
CA THR A 359 -13.89 23.36 19.17
C THR A 359 -12.72 24.13 18.56
N ASP A 360 -12.87 25.42 18.32
CA ASP A 360 -11.78 26.29 17.87
C ASP A 360 -10.58 26.28 18.83
N GLU A 361 -10.83 26.11 20.12
CA GLU A 361 -9.76 25.99 21.13
C GLU A 361 -8.97 24.69 20.93
N ASP A 362 -9.66 23.56 20.69
CA ASP A 362 -9.03 22.25 20.46
C ASP A 362 -8.21 22.23 19.16
N THR A 363 -8.64 22.99 18.15
CA THR A 363 -8.00 23.03 16.81
C THR A 363 -6.98 24.15 16.65
N GLY A 364 -6.81 25.01 17.68
CA GLY A 364 -5.93 26.19 17.58
C GLY A 364 -6.48 27.25 16.60
N GLY A 365 -7.79 27.28 16.36
CA GLY A 365 -8.48 28.19 15.46
C GLY A 365 -8.62 27.68 14.02
N LEU A 366 -8.09 26.49 13.69
CA LEU A 366 -8.28 25.87 12.39
C LEU A 366 -9.75 25.43 12.22
N LYS A 367 -10.41 25.93 11.17
CA LYS A 367 -11.83 25.65 10.90
C LYS A 367 -11.99 24.33 10.16
N LEU A 368 -12.38 23.26 10.87
CA LEU A 368 -12.60 21.93 10.30
C LEU A 368 -13.98 21.84 9.62
N GLU A 369 -14.22 22.69 8.64
CA GLU A 369 -15.48 22.77 7.91
C GLU A 369 -15.41 21.92 6.63
N TRP A 370 -16.50 21.21 6.32
CA TRP A 370 -16.59 20.40 5.11
C TRP A 370 -16.31 21.21 3.85
N GLY A 371 -15.39 20.72 3.00
CA GLY A 371 -15.00 21.38 1.75
C GLY A 371 -14.00 22.52 1.89
N ASN A 372 -13.47 22.78 3.10
CA ASN A 372 -12.44 23.80 3.29
C ASN A 372 -11.07 23.29 2.84
N THR A 373 -10.70 23.58 1.60
CA THR A 373 -9.48 23.10 0.93
C THR A 373 -8.21 23.52 1.66
N ALA A 374 -8.12 24.77 2.11
CA ALA A 374 -6.95 25.28 2.84
C ALA A 374 -6.74 24.51 4.16
N THR A 375 -7.84 24.22 4.87
CA THR A 375 -7.80 23.42 6.10
C THR A 375 -7.36 21.98 5.84
N VAL A 376 -7.82 21.36 4.74
CA VAL A 376 -7.39 20.00 4.37
C VAL A 376 -5.88 19.94 4.18
N LEU A 377 -5.30 20.85 3.40
CA LEU A 377 -3.86 20.87 3.12
C LEU A 377 -3.03 21.19 4.37
N GLU A 378 -3.47 22.14 5.20
CA GLU A 378 -2.79 22.47 6.46
C GLU A 378 -2.86 21.31 7.47
N LEU A 379 -3.98 20.60 7.55
CA LEU A 379 -4.12 19.48 8.48
C LEU A 379 -3.22 18.30 8.09
N ILE A 380 -2.99 18.06 6.79
CA ILE A 380 -1.99 17.09 6.32
C ILE A 380 -0.61 17.44 6.88
N ARG A 381 -0.22 18.71 6.81
CA ARG A 381 1.06 19.20 7.34
C ARG A 381 1.13 19.02 8.86
N GLN A 382 0.11 19.48 9.59
CA GLN A 382 0.07 19.36 11.06
C GLN A 382 0.19 17.90 11.52
N ILE A 383 -0.46 16.97 10.84
CA ILE A 383 -0.37 15.54 11.16
C ILE A 383 1.05 15.02 10.93
N ALA A 384 1.65 15.33 9.78
CA ALA A 384 2.98 14.85 9.43
C ALA A 384 4.07 15.36 10.38
N PHE A 385 3.92 16.59 10.88
CA PHE A 385 4.88 17.23 11.79
C PHE A 385 4.47 17.19 13.27
N ARG A 386 3.31 16.59 13.60
CA ARG A 386 2.72 16.50 14.94
C ARG A 386 2.53 17.86 15.61
N GLU A 387 1.94 18.79 14.87
CA GLU A 387 1.63 20.13 15.35
C GLU A 387 0.15 20.29 15.67
N GLY A 388 -0.20 21.09 16.66
CA GLY A 388 -1.59 21.39 17.01
C GLY A 388 -2.46 20.16 17.18
N ILE A 389 -3.66 20.18 16.58
CA ILE A 389 -4.59 19.02 16.57
C ILE A 389 -4.00 17.82 15.80
N GLY A 390 -3.08 18.09 14.88
CA GLY A 390 -2.38 17.05 14.11
C GLY A 390 -1.60 16.07 14.97
N ASP A 391 -1.04 16.48 16.13
CA ASP A 391 -0.36 15.54 17.04
C ASP A 391 -1.32 14.49 17.61
N ILE A 392 -2.56 14.91 17.94
CA ILE A 392 -3.58 13.99 18.42
C ILE A 392 -3.99 13.03 17.29
N LEU A 393 -4.24 13.56 16.10
CA LEU A 393 -4.68 12.76 14.95
C LEU A 393 -3.61 11.79 14.46
N ALA A 394 -2.32 12.14 14.60
CA ALA A 394 -1.17 11.29 14.25
C ALA A 394 -1.11 9.95 15.01
N GLU A 395 -1.83 9.84 16.13
CA GLU A 395 -1.92 8.64 16.96
C GLU A 395 -2.81 7.53 16.38
N GLY A 396 -3.63 7.84 15.36
CA GLY A 396 -4.65 6.94 14.82
C GLY A 396 -5.90 6.87 15.70
N PRO A 397 -6.98 6.20 15.23
CA PRO A 397 -8.33 6.41 15.74
C PRO A 397 -8.51 6.07 17.23
N LEU A 398 -7.98 4.92 17.68
CA LEU A 398 -8.21 4.47 19.06
C LEU A 398 -7.51 5.37 20.08
N ARG A 399 -6.26 5.75 19.81
CA ARG A 399 -5.46 6.58 20.73
C ARG A 399 -5.89 8.03 20.66
N ALA A 400 -6.19 8.54 19.47
CA ALA A 400 -6.73 9.89 19.31
C ALA A 400 -8.08 10.04 20.02
N ALA A 401 -8.98 9.05 19.86
CA ALA A 401 -10.27 9.06 20.57
C ALA A 401 -10.10 9.00 22.09
N ALA A 402 -9.13 8.25 22.60
CA ALA A 402 -8.83 8.22 24.03
C ALA A 402 -8.33 9.58 24.56
N LYS A 403 -7.57 10.35 23.74
CA LYS A 403 -7.12 11.70 24.08
C LYS A 403 -8.26 12.74 24.01
N ILE A 404 -9.11 12.67 22.98
CA ILE A 404 -10.24 13.59 22.78
C ILE A 404 -11.35 13.34 23.80
N GLY A 405 -11.61 12.06 24.13
CA GLY A 405 -12.72 11.68 25.02
C GLY A 405 -14.10 11.96 24.39
N LYS A 406 -15.08 12.36 25.21
CA LYS A 406 -16.43 12.80 24.78
C LYS A 406 -17.13 11.81 23.84
N ASP A 407 -16.91 10.48 24.02
CA ASP A 407 -17.41 9.39 23.17
C ASP A 407 -17.08 9.54 21.68
N SER A 408 -15.99 10.23 21.35
CA SER A 408 -15.59 10.55 19.98
C SER A 408 -15.39 9.29 19.11
N LEU A 409 -14.96 8.16 19.70
CA LEU A 409 -14.73 6.91 18.98
C LEU A 409 -15.97 6.37 18.26
N LYS A 410 -17.18 6.66 18.75
CA LYS A 410 -18.42 6.18 18.11
C LYS A 410 -18.65 6.71 16.69
N TYR A 411 -17.95 7.79 16.32
CA TYR A 411 -18.01 8.39 15.00
C TYR A 411 -16.86 7.91 14.09
N ASN A 412 -15.90 7.14 14.61
CA ASN A 412 -14.83 6.55 13.79
C ASN A 412 -15.16 5.10 13.43
N ILE A 413 -15.15 4.79 12.15
CA ILE A 413 -15.37 3.44 11.63
C ILE A 413 -14.03 2.81 11.35
N ASN A 414 -13.69 1.76 12.11
CA ASN A 414 -12.40 1.10 12.02
C ASN A 414 -12.51 -0.41 12.29
N VAL A 415 -11.50 -1.16 11.83
CA VAL A 415 -11.30 -2.56 12.19
C VAL A 415 -9.90 -2.70 12.79
N LYS A 416 -9.84 -3.19 14.02
CA LYS A 416 -8.57 -3.35 14.77
C LYS A 416 -7.78 -2.04 14.94
N GLY A 417 -8.47 -0.89 14.99
CA GLY A 417 -7.83 0.42 15.10
C GLY A 417 -7.22 0.97 13.81
N MET A 418 -7.56 0.42 12.68
CA MET A 418 -7.27 0.94 11.35
C MET A 418 -8.56 1.45 10.72
N SER A 419 -8.61 2.73 10.39
CA SER A 419 -9.83 3.36 9.84
C SER A 419 -10.28 2.70 8.54
N ASN A 420 -11.59 2.73 8.28
CA ASN A 420 -12.15 2.12 7.07
C ASN A 420 -11.68 2.84 5.81
N LEU A 421 -11.93 2.21 4.67
CA LEU A 421 -11.64 2.75 3.33
C LEU A 421 -12.56 3.95 3.03
N HIS A 422 -12.25 4.69 1.98
CA HIS A 422 -13.13 5.76 1.44
C HIS A 422 -14.26 5.18 0.58
N SER A 423 -14.78 4.03 0.99
CA SER A 423 -15.90 3.33 0.38
C SER A 423 -16.89 2.85 1.43
N ASP A 424 -18.16 2.75 1.02
CA ASP A 424 -19.24 2.19 1.82
C ASP A 424 -19.51 0.76 1.33
N GLU A 425 -19.17 -0.23 2.14
CA GLU A 425 -19.26 -1.64 1.76
C GLU A 425 -20.64 -2.26 1.99
N ARG A 426 -21.61 -1.53 2.54
CA ARG A 426 -22.97 -2.07 2.80
C ARG A 426 -23.63 -2.68 1.57
N PRO A 427 -23.47 -2.14 0.35
CA PRO A 427 -24.00 -2.77 -0.87
C PRO A 427 -23.20 -3.97 -1.37
N THR A 428 -22.04 -4.29 -0.79
CA THR A 428 -21.12 -5.34 -1.27
C THR A 428 -20.72 -6.28 -0.12
N PRO A 429 -21.59 -7.23 0.28
CA PRO A 429 -21.42 -8.01 1.51
C PRO A 429 -20.16 -8.88 1.54
N ALA A 430 -19.70 -9.43 0.42
CA ALA A 430 -18.46 -10.19 0.40
C ALA A 430 -17.24 -9.26 0.64
N LEU A 431 -17.23 -8.04 0.08
CA LEU A 431 -16.20 -7.05 0.39
C LEU A 431 -16.26 -6.62 1.85
N ALA A 432 -17.45 -6.34 2.38
CA ALA A 432 -17.65 -5.99 3.79
C ALA A 432 -17.11 -7.09 4.72
N LEU A 433 -17.40 -8.36 4.44
CA LEU A 433 -16.87 -9.49 5.20
C LEU A 433 -15.33 -9.55 5.13
N GLY A 434 -14.75 -9.41 3.93
CA GLY A 434 -13.29 -9.40 3.74
C GLY A 434 -12.59 -8.28 4.50
N ILE A 435 -13.20 -7.08 4.59
CA ILE A 435 -12.68 -5.96 5.38
C ILE A 435 -12.80 -6.23 6.88
N ALA A 436 -13.95 -6.71 7.34
CA ALA A 436 -14.21 -6.99 8.75
C ALA A 436 -13.27 -8.08 9.30
N THR A 437 -12.92 -9.09 8.49
CA THR A 437 -12.02 -10.19 8.87
C THR A 437 -10.56 -9.93 8.54
N GLY A 438 -10.24 -8.83 7.86
CA GLY A 438 -8.91 -8.47 7.40
C GLY A 438 -7.83 -8.64 8.49
N THR A 439 -6.76 -9.40 8.16
CA THR A 439 -5.73 -9.80 9.15
C THR A 439 -4.95 -8.61 9.72
N ARG A 440 -4.75 -7.55 8.94
CA ARG A 440 -4.01 -6.35 9.37
C ARG A 440 -4.91 -5.19 9.83
N GLY A 441 -6.22 -5.30 9.69
CA GLY A 441 -7.20 -4.25 9.95
C GLY A 441 -8.10 -4.00 8.76
N SER A 442 -8.82 -2.88 8.72
CA SER A 442 -9.67 -2.49 7.60
C SER A 442 -8.88 -2.31 6.32
N ASP A 443 -9.02 -3.25 5.38
CA ASP A 443 -8.20 -3.24 4.16
C ASP A 443 -8.76 -4.11 3.04
N HIS A 444 -8.82 -3.56 1.83
CA HIS A 444 -9.26 -4.23 0.62
C HIS A 444 -8.16 -5.07 -0.06
N LEU A 445 -6.88 -4.90 0.33
CA LEU A 445 -5.75 -5.61 -0.30
C LEU A 445 -5.42 -6.95 0.38
N ARG A 446 -6.25 -7.37 1.34
CA ARG A 446 -6.17 -8.71 1.95
C ARG A 446 -7.25 -9.63 1.43
N SER A 447 -8.44 -9.07 1.14
CA SER A 447 -9.52 -9.75 0.44
C SER A 447 -10.41 -8.69 -0.22
N ARG A 448 -10.63 -8.80 -1.52
CA ARG A 448 -11.56 -7.94 -2.26
C ARG A 448 -12.30 -8.75 -3.31
N PRO A 449 -13.34 -9.46 -2.94
CA PRO A 449 -14.25 -10.08 -3.90
C PRO A 449 -15.04 -8.98 -4.63
N ALA A 450 -14.38 -8.26 -5.56
CA ALA A 450 -14.98 -7.14 -6.30
C ALA A 450 -16.13 -7.54 -7.20
N ILE A 451 -16.36 -8.83 -7.34
CA ILE A 451 -17.37 -9.44 -8.19
C ILE A 451 -18.79 -9.09 -7.74
N ASP A 452 -19.01 -8.84 -6.44
CA ASP A 452 -20.29 -8.33 -5.95
C ASP A 452 -20.65 -6.97 -6.57
N LEU A 453 -19.66 -6.12 -6.81
CA LEU A 453 -19.86 -4.80 -7.41
C LEU A 453 -20.40 -4.89 -8.84
N TYR A 454 -20.02 -5.92 -9.57
CA TYR A 454 -20.38 -6.08 -10.98
C TYR A 454 -21.60 -6.97 -11.22
N HIS A 455 -22.22 -7.54 -10.19
CA HIS A 455 -23.33 -8.47 -10.28
C HIS A 455 -23.13 -9.56 -11.35
N LEU A 456 -21.94 -10.16 -11.36
CA LEU A 456 -21.56 -11.13 -12.38
C LEU A 456 -22.48 -12.37 -12.36
N PRO A 457 -22.80 -12.91 -13.54
CA PRO A 457 -23.62 -14.13 -13.64
C PRO A 457 -22.98 -15.31 -12.88
N VAL A 458 -23.82 -16.18 -12.31
CA VAL A 458 -23.36 -17.36 -11.54
C VAL A 458 -22.35 -18.22 -12.30
N PRO A 459 -22.47 -18.50 -13.63
CA PRO A 459 -21.44 -19.26 -14.34
C PRO A 459 -20.04 -18.61 -14.32
N VAL A 460 -19.96 -17.27 -14.29
CA VAL A 460 -18.68 -16.55 -14.18
C VAL A 460 -18.12 -16.68 -12.77
N LEU A 461 -18.97 -16.61 -11.74
CA LEU A 461 -18.58 -16.84 -10.35
C LEU A 461 -18.01 -18.26 -10.16
N GLU A 462 -18.69 -19.27 -10.73
CA GLU A 462 -18.24 -20.65 -10.72
C GLU A 462 -16.88 -20.83 -11.42
N GLN A 463 -16.69 -20.21 -12.58
CA GLN A 463 -15.43 -20.25 -13.31
C GLN A 463 -14.26 -19.69 -12.50
N VAL A 464 -14.46 -18.57 -11.81
CA VAL A 464 -13.42 -17.90 -11.03
C VAL A 464 -13.15 -18.64 -9.72
N TYR A 465 -14.19 -18.88 -8.93
CA TYR A 465 -14.03 -19.30 -7.54
C TYR A 465 -13.94 -20.82 -7.33
N ASN A 466 -14.10 -21.63 -8.39
CA ASN A 466 -13.87 -23.08 -8.37
C ASN A 466 -12.44 -23.47 -8.82
N ASN A 467 -11.56 -22.53 -9.03
CA ASN A 467 -10.19 -22.79 -9.46
C ASN A 467 -9.19 -22.27 -8.42
N PRO A 468 -8.22 -23.06 -7.89
CA PRO A 468 -7.96 -24.48 -8.20
C PRO A 468 -8.80 -25.48 -7.39
N VAL A 469 -9.59 -25.02 -6.42
CA VAL A 469 -10.38 -25.88 -5.52
C VAL A 469 -11.85 -25.65 -5.76
N LYS A 470 -12.59 -26.74 -6.00
CA LYS A 470 -14.03 -26.68 -6.19
C LYS A 470 -14.75 -26.39 -4.87
N TYR A 471 -15.69 -25.47 -4.92
CA TYR A 471 -16.65 -25.21 -3.85
C TYR A 471 -17.88 -26.10 -4.03
N GLU A 472 -18.26 -26.82 -2.97
CA GLU A 472 -19.41 -27.75 -3.02
C GLU A 472 -20.76 -27.06 -2.72
N GLY A 473 -20.73 -25.76 -2.35
CA GLY A 473 -21.93 -24.95 -2.15
C GLY A 473 -22.38 -24.25 -3.43
N LYS A 474 -23.29 -23.30 -3.29
CA LYS A 474 -23.84 -22.50 -4.40
C LYS A 474 -23.26 -21.08 -4.38
N PHE A 475 -23.18 -20.47 -5.55
CA PHE A 475 -22.91 -19.05 -5.72
C PHE A 475 -24.20 -18.30 -6.02
N THR A 476 -24.27 -17.05 -5.59
CA THR A 476 -25.35 -16.13 -5.89
C THR A 476 -24.81 -14.82 -6.43
N SER A 477 -25.51 -14.22 -7.39
CA SER A 477 -25.27 -12.85 -7.86
C SER A 477 -26.15 -11.82 -7.13
N ASP A 478 -27.08 -12.25 -6.27
CA ASP A 478 -27.88 -11.34 -5.44
C ASP A 478 -27.02 -10.83 -4.27
N TYR A 479 -26.81 -9.51 -4.21
CA TYR A 479 -26.03 -8.88 -3.13
C TYR A 479 -26.68 -9.04 -1.75
N ARG A 480 -27.99 -9.32 -1.67
CA ARG A 480 -28.75 -9.55 -0.43
C ARG A 480 -28.63 -10.98 0.09
N ASP A 481 -28.16 -11.89 -0.75
CA ASP A 481 -27.96 -13.30 -0.39
C ASP A 481 -26.49 -13.53 -0.02
N TYR A 482 -26.26 -14.18 1.12
CA TYR A 482 -24.91 -14.43 1.66
C TYR A 482 -24.35 -15.81 1.29
N GLU A 483 -25.11 -16.62 0.58
CA GLU A 483 -24.65 -17.95 0.15
C GLU A 483 -23.41 -17.84 -0.76
N GLY A 484 -22.36 -18.59 -0.48
CA GLY A 484 -21.11 -18.57 -1.22
C GLY A 484 -20.18 -17.39 -0.92
N LYS A 485 -20.63 -16.31 -0.26
CA LYS A 485 -19.80 -15.13 0.05
C LYS A 485 -18.58 -15.46 0.94
N PRO A 486 -18.68 -16.26 2.01
CA PRO A 486 -17.51 -16.65 2.79
C PRO A 486 -16.45 -17.39 1.97
N TRP A 487 -16.87 -18.24 1.02
CA TRP A 487 -15.93 -18.90 0.12
C TRP A 487 -15.22 -17.92 -0.82
N GLN A 488 -15.94 -16.95 -1.37
CA GLN A 488 -15.36 -15.89 -2.22
C GLN A 488 -14.29 -15.10 -1.45
N VAL A 489 -14.54 -14.76 -0.18
CA VAL A 489 -13.57 -14.09 0.69
C VAL A 489 -12.34 -14.95 0.91
N LEU A 490 -12.51 -16.21 1.31
CA LEU A 490 -11.41 -17.15 1.54
C LEU A 490 -10.57 -17.36 0.28
N TRP A 491 -11.23 -17.57 -0.87
CA TRP A 491 -10.56 -17.71 -2.15
C TRP A 491 -9.70 -16.49 -2.49
N GLN A 492 -10.26 -15.30 -2.28
CA GLN A 492 -9.57 -14.05 -2.57
C GLN A 492 -8.37 -13.82 -1.61
N GLU A 493 -8.50 -14.22 -0.35
CA GLU A 493 -7.39 -14.19 0.61
C GLU A 493 -6.24 -15.10 0.17
N MET A 494 -6.55 -16.33 -0.26
CA MET A 494 -5.56 -17.27 -0.80
C MET A 494 -4.90 -16.73 -2.05
N MET A 495 -5.68 -16.19 -3.00
CA MET A 495 -5.14 -15.60 -4.23
C MET A 495 -4.23 -14.40 -3.94
N TYR A 496 -4.64 -13.52 -3.04
CA TYR A 496 -3.83 -12.36 -2.66
C TYR A 496 -2.55 -12.76 -1.92
N MET A 497 -2.59 -13.82 -1.11
CA MET A 497 -1.39 -14.36 -0.50
C MET A 497 -0.43 -14.90 -1.57
N ALA A 498 -0.91 -15.67 -2.53
CA ALA A 498 -0.08 -16.18 -3.63
C ALA A 498 0.55 -15.06 -4.45
N ILE A 499 -0.22 -14.02 -4.79
CA ILE A 499 0.26 -12.83 -5.50
C ILE A 499 1.35 -12.10 -4.70
N ASP A 500 1.12 -11.87 -3.40
CA ASP A 500 2.07 -11.17 -2.53
C ASP A 500 3.35 -12.01 -2.29
N CYS A 501 3.27 -13.34 -2.31
CA CYS A 501 4.44 -14.22 -2.26
C CYS A 501 5.24 -14.21 -3.56
N ALA A 502 4.54 -14.18 -4.69
CA ALA A 502 5.16 -14.12 -6.02
C ALA A 502 5.74 -12.73 -6.34
N GLY A 503 5.20 -11.67 -5.73
CA GLY A 503 5.59 -10.28 -5.98
C GLY A 503 4.92 -9.66 -7.20
N VAL A 504 3.80 -10.23 -7.64
CA VAL A 504 3.05 -9.76 -8.82
C VAL A 504 2.07 -8.65 -8.43
N CYS A 505 1.80 -7.74 -9.35
CA CYS A 505 0.84 -6.67 -9.16
C CYS A 505 -0.61 -7.19 -9.17
N LYS A 506 -1.41 -6.82 -8.16
CA LYS A 506 -2.81 -7.22 -8.08
C LYS A 506 -3.66 -6.74 -9.26
N TYR A 507 -3.30 -5.61 -9.89
CA TYR A 507 -3.99 -5.12 -11.09
C TYR A 507 -3.76 -5.99 -12.34
N HIS A 508 -2.75 -6.85 -12.35
CA HIS A 508 -2.54 -7.85 -13.39
C HIS A 508 -3.24 -9.19 -13.07
N CYS A 509 -3.79 -9.30 -11.88
CA CYS A 509 -4.45 -10.52 -11.40
C CYS A 509 -5.95 -10.28 -11.21
N VAL A 510 -6.69 -11.34 -10.90
CA VAL A 510 -8.14 -11.30 -10.62
C VAL A 510 -8.41 -10.40 -9.39
N PHE A 511 -8.46 -9.10 -9.64
CA PHE A 511 -8.72 -8.04 -8.67
C PHE A 511 -9.98 -7.25 -9.02
N LEU A 512 -10.01 -6.67 -10.22
CA LEU A 512 -11.15 -5.92 -10.74
C LEU A 512 -11.72 -6.54 -12.03
N SER A 513 -11.13 -7.62 -12.53
CA SER A 513 -11.60 -8.31 -13.73
C SER A 513 -11.36 -9.82 -13.62
N PRO A 514 -12.35 -10.67 -13.92
CA PRO A 514 -12.21 -12.12 -13.86
C PRO A 514 -11.27 -12.70 -14.92
N ASN A 515 -10.96 -11.95 -15.97
CA ASN A 515 -10.16 -12.38 -17.11
C ASN A 515 -8.67 -12.07 -17.01
N LEU A 516 -8.19 -11.73 -15.82
CA LEU A 516 -6.77 -11.47 -15.56
C LEU A 516 -6.07 -12.71 -14.97
N MET A 517 -4.79 -12.59 -14.64
CA MET A 517 -4.02 -13.72 -14.09
C MET A 517 -4.64 -14.29 -12.82
N ASN A 518 -4.66 -15.59 -12.73
CA ASN A 518 -5.16 -16.40 -11.60
C ASN A 518 -4.06 -17.32 -11.05
N PHE A 519 -4.42 -18.30 -10.21
CA PHE A 519 -3.49 -19.28 -9.64
C PHE A 519 -2.72 -20.08 -10.69
N GLU A 520 -3.35 -20.43 -11.81
CA GLU A 520 -2.71 -21.18 -12.88
C GLU A 520 -1.56 -20.43 -13.52
N HIS A 521 -1.75 -19.14 -13.82
CA HIS A 521 -0.71 -18.26 -14.35
C HIS A 521 0.47 -18.14 -13.37
N ILE A 522 0.17 -17.88 -12.07
CA ILE A 522 1.22 -17.81 -11.04
C ILE A 522 1.98 -19.13 -10.92
N SER A 523 1.26 -20.26 -10.92
CA SER A 523 1.87 -21.59 -10.85
C SER A 523 2.80 -21.87 -12.05
N LYS A 524 2.38 -21.45 -13.26
CA LYS A 524 3.17 -21.64 -14.48
C LYS A 524 4.45 -20.81 -14.47
N PHE A 525 4.38 -19.53 -14.03
CA PHE A 525 5.60 -18.73 -13.83
C PHE A 525 6.52 -19.31 -12.74
N LEU A 526 5.99 -19.91 -11.69
CA LEU A 526 6.79 -20.56 -10.64
C LEU A 526 7.43 -21.88 -11.11
N HIS A 527 6.94 -22.50 -12.18
CA HIS A 527 7.50 -23.70 -12.79
C HIS A 527 8.79 -23.38 -13.56
N TYR A 528 8.81 -22.29 -14.32
CA TYR A 528 9.95 -21.85 -15.11
C TYR A 528 11.09 -21.30 -14.23
#